data_5dab07b83a13fb4723802a28e2dc98a4
#
_entry.id   5dab07b83a13fb4723802a28e2dc98a4
#
_cell.length_a   1.000
_cell.length_b   1.000
_cell.length_c   1.000
_cell.angle_alpha   90.00
_cell.angle_beta   90.00
_cell.angle_gamma   90.00
#
_symmetry.space_group_name_H-M   'P 1'
#
loop_
_entity.id
_entity.type
_entity.pdbx_description
1 polymer ?
#
loop_
_entity_poly.entity_id
_entity_poly.type
_entity_poly.pdbx_seq_one_letter_code
_entity_poly.pdbx_strand_id
1 'polypeptide(L)'
;MRIACIELFHVSVPLRETFWPSWIPGYPQTHNRFTLAKLTTEDGIEGYAAGQSMGKERQGLGDLLGGYLLGSDPTDIDRVQDLLEQAGFLGWRNYWLEAACWDIKGKAEGKPVYELLGGTPRPLPVYLSTGEVHAPEQRVDELQRMMERGFRTAKLRVKSPQLAEDVRQIEVVRKGIGDDFALGVDANQGWLVSIVDRVPAWDLQRAKDFASACHDNGISWLEEPLDWHDYDGLAALKQASKVKIAGAELNHGWDEIKIMFEKDCLDIYQPD
;
A
#
# COMPACT_ATOMS: atom_id res chain seq x y z
N MET A 1 -5.53 31.56 8.39
CA MET A 1 -6.03 30.35 9.12
C MET A 1 -4.85 29.72 9.84
N ARG A 2 -5.03 29.25 11.09
CA ARG A 2 -3.93 28.63 11.86
C ARG A 2 -4.43 27.38 12.56
N ILE A 3 -3.57 26.36 12.67
CA ILE A 3 -3.86 25.16 13.46
C ILE A 3 -3.80 25.54 14.95
N ALA A 4 -4.93 25.41 15.63
CA ALA A 4 -5.06 25.72 17.06
C ALA A 4 -4.92 24.48 17.95
N CYS A 5 -5.31 23.29 17.44
CA CYS A 5 -5.30 22.05 18.22
C CYS A 5 -5.00 20.85 17.32
N ILE A 6 -4.25 19.90 17.88
CA ILE A 6 -3.97 18.59 17.29
C ILE A 6 -4.35 17.54 18.32
N GLU A 7 -5.30 16.67 17.97
CA GLU A 7 -5.72 15.54 18.79
C GLU A 7 -5.31 14.24 18.09
N LEU A 8 -4.71 13.32 18.83
CA LEU A 8 -4.28 12.01 18.34
C LEU A 8 -5.03 10.92 19.10
N PHE A 9 -5.71 10.06 18.33
CA PHE A 9 -6.50 8.96 18.88
C PHE A 9 -5.90 7.62 18.44
N HIS A 10 -5.65 6.73 19.39
CA HIS A 10 -5.38 5.33 19.08
C HIS A 10 -6.68 4.59 18.84
N VAL A 11 -6.92 4.20 17.63
CA VAL A 11 -8.12 3.48 17.22
C VAL A 11 -7.81 1.99 17.11
N SER A 12 -8.69 1.17 17.71
CA SER A 12 -8.60 -0.30 17.62
C SER A 12 -10.00 -0.85 17.37
N VAL A 13 -10.23 -1.35 16.17
CA VAL A 13 -11.52 -1.90 15.73
C VAL A 13 -11.39 -3.41 15.58
N PRO A 14 -12.20 -4.22 16.28
CA PRO A 14 -12.15 -5.66 16.13
C PRO A 14 -12.55 -6.06 14.71
N LEU A 15 -11.80 -6.99 14.12
CA LEU A 15 -12.16 -7.62 12.85
C LEU A 15 -13.28 -8.64 13.09
N ARG A 16 -14.09 -8.89 12.08
CA ARG A 16 -15.16 -9.90 12.15
C ARG A 16 -14.60 -11.31 12.27
N GLU A 17 -13.46 -11.55 11.62
CA GLU A 17 -12.74 -12.82 11.61
C GLU A 17 -11.25 -12.53 11.78
N THR A 18 -10.48 -13.50 12.26
CA THR A 18 -9.02 -13.39 12.33
C THR A 18 -8.46 -13.30 10.92
N PHE A 19 -7.67 -12.29 10.66
CA PHE A 19 -7.00 -12.06 9.39
C PHE A 19 -5.54 -12.55 9.46
N TRP A 20 -5.11 -13.33 8.45
CA TRP A 20 -3.77 -13.88 8.33
C TRP A 20 -3.04 -13.26 7.12
N PRO A 21 -2.43 -12.09 7.29
CA PRO A 21 -1.82 -11.37 6.18
C PRO A 21 -0.66 -12.17 5.57
N SER A 22 -0.64 -12.26 4.24
CA SER A 22 0.43 -12.96 3.51
C SER A 22 1.81 -12.32 3.72
N TRP A 23 1.86 -11.01 3.97
CA TRP A 23 3.09 -10.24 4.17
C TRP A 23 3.68 -10.35 5.59
N ILE A 24 2.96 -10.90 6.55
CA ILE A 24 3.46 -11.24 7.90
C ILE A 24 3.07 -12.68 8.23
N PRO A 25 3.74 -13.68 7.65
CA PRO A 25 3.39 -15.08 7.84
C PRO A 25 3.37 -15.48 9.32
N GLY A 26 2.35 -16.25 9.71
CA GLY A 26 2.22 -16.77 11.06
C GLY A 26 1.79 -15.75 12.12
N TYR A 27 1.53 -14.49 11.75
CA TYR A 27 1.12 -13.43 12.69
C TYR A 27 -0.33 -12.99 12.47
N PRO A 28 -1.31 -13.53 13.23
CA PRO A 28 -2.72 -13.21 13.06
C PRO A 28 -3.05 -11.79 13.54
N GLN A 29 -3.95 -11.16 12.82
CA GLN A 29 -4.52 -9.87 13.20
C GLN A 29 -6.00 -10.04 13.55
N THR A 30 -6.36 -9.60 14.76
CA THR A 30 -7.74 -9.65 15.27
C THR A 30 -8.41 -8.28 15.32
N HIS A 31 -7.61 -7.22 15.13
CA HIS A 31 -8.06 -5.83 15.15
C HIS A 31 -7.38 -5.03 14.05
N ASN A 32 -8.12 -4.12 13.45
CA ASN A 32 -7.54 -3.02 12.69
C ASN A 32 -7.14 -1.91 13.66
N ARG A 33 -5.87 -1.54 13.67
CA ARG A 33 -5.32 -0.51 14.57
C ARG A 33 -4.65 0.58 13.77
N PHE A 34 -5.00 1.82 14.09
CA PHE A 34 -4.40 2.98 13.45
C PHE A 34 -4.39 4.19 14.39
N THR A 35 -3.60 5.20 14.06
CA THR A 35 -3.65 6.50 14.72
C THR A 35 -4.52 7.43 13.87
N LEU A 36 -5.59 7.96 14.46
CA LEU A 36 -6.40 9.03 13.85
C LEU A 36 -5.88 10.37 14.37
N ALA A 37 -5.54 11.28 13.48
CA ALA A 37 -5.27 12.67 13.82
C ALA A 37 -6.46 13.54 13.45
N LYS A 38 -6.80 14.46 14.36
CA LYS A 38 -7.76 15.54 14.12
C LYS A 38 -7.04 16.87 14.35
N LEU A 39 -6.98 17.68 13.33
CA LEU A 39 -6.46 19.04 13.37
C LEU A 39 -7.64 20.01 13.40
N THR A 40 -7.62 20.97 14.30
CA THR A 40 -8.67 22.01 14.39
C THR A 40 -8.01 23.38 14.23
N THR A 41 -8.54 24.21 13.35
CA THR A 41 -8.09 25.58 13.14
C THR A 41 -8.70 26.55 14.14
N GLU A 42 -8.12 27.76 14.28
CA GLU A 42 -8.69 28.85 15.08
C GLU A 42 -10.13 29.21 14.64
N ASP A 43 -10.45 29.02 13.37
CA ASP A 43 -11.77 29.28 12.79
C ASP A 43 -12.73 28.08 12.96
N GLY A 44 -12.30 27.00 13.63
CA GLY A 44 -13.11 25.82 13.93
C GLY A 44 -13.25 24.81 12.79
N ILE A 45 -12.48 24.93 11.71
CA ILE A 45 -12.45 23.92 10.63
C ILE A 45 -11.63 22.72 11.11
N GLU A 46 -12.19 21.53 10.97
CA GLU A 46 -11.55 20.28 11.36
C GLU A 46 -11.07 19.51 10.11
N GLY A 47 -9.86 18.97 10.18
CA GLY A 47 -9.30 18.05 9.19
C GLY A 47 -8.84 16.75 9.83
N TYR A 48 -8.97 15.66 9.08
CA TYR A 48 -8.70 14.32 9.58
C TYR A 48 -7.69 13.59 8.71
N ALA A 49 -6.82 12.83 9.36
CA ALA A 49 -5.90 11.90 8.71
C ALA A 49 -5.74 10.64 9.54
N ALA A 50 -5.44 9.52 8.89
CA ALA A 50 -5.13 8.27 9.56
C ALA A 50 -3.75 7.77 9.15
N GLY A 51 -2.98 7.34 10.12
CA GLY A 51 -1.65 6.76 9.92
C GLY A 51 -1.47 5.46 10.68
N GLN A 52 -0.35 4.81 10.47
CA GLN A 52 -0.04 3.54 11.14
C GLN A 52 -0.12 3.66 12.66
N SER A 53 -0.61 2.62 13.33
CA SER A 53 -0.57 2.53 14.78
C SER A 53 0.80 2.00 15.23
N MET A 54 1.49 2.79 16.04
CA MET A 54 2.79 2.42 16.61
C MET A 54 2.70 2.19 18.14
N GLY A 55 1.49 2.02 18.64
CA GLY A 55 1.27 1.73 20.05
C GLY A 55 1.88 2.78 20.99
N LYS A 56 2.63 2.32 22.00
CA LYS A 56 3.26 3.20 22.99
C LYS A 56 4.44 4.00 22.45
N GLU A 57 5.04 3.60 21.35
CA GLU A 57 6.18 4.30 20.74
C GLU A 57 5.80 5.68 20.21
N ARG A 58 4.51 5.94 20.02
CA ARG A 58 4.01 7.28 19.68
C ARG A 58 3.73 8.19 20.89
N GLN A 59 4.02 7.73 22.08
CA GLN A 59 3.98 8.60 23.24
C GLN A 59 5.01 9.73 23.03
N GLY A 60 4.56 10.98 23.14
CA GLY A 60 5.38 12.17 22.82
C GLY A 60 5.27 12.66 21.37
N LEU A 61 4.58 11.94 20.47
CA LEU A 61 4.35 12.42 19.11
C LEU A 61 3.59 13.75 19.10
N GLY A 62 2.65 13.96 20.03
CA GLY A 62 1.93 15.21 20.18
C GLY A 62 2.84 16.40 20.47
N ASP A 63 3.83 16.21 21.35
CA ASP A 63 4.81 17.26 21.69
C ASP A 63 5.69 17.58 20.48
N LEU A 64 6.14 16.57 19.74
CA LEU A 64 6.92 16.77 18.52
C LEU A 64 6.11 17.50 17.45
N LEU A 65 4.93 17.02 17.13
CA LEU A 65 4.09 17.60 16.09
C LEU A 65 3.58 18.99 16.48
N GLY A 66 3.23 19.18 17.76
CA GLY A 66 2.80 20.47 18.27
C GLY A 66 3.86 21.54 18.05
N GLY A 67 5.12 21.23 18.30
CA GLY A 67 6.23 22.17 18.10
C GLY A 67 6.40 22.62 16.64
N TYR A 68 6.00 21.81 15.67
CA TYR A 68 6.14 22.11 14.24
C TYR A 68 4.86 22.66 13.61
N LEU A 69 3.70 22.11 13.95
CA LEU A 69 2.45 22.37 13.22
C LEU A 69 1.52 23.38 13.90
N LEU A 70 1.53 23.50 15.25
CA LEU A 70 0.67 24.47 15.92
C LEU A 70 1.02 25.90 15.50
N GLY A 71 0.00 26.69 15.18
CA GLY A 71 0.14 28.05 14.69
C GLY A 71 0.52 28.18 13.22
N SER A 72 0.83 27.08 12.51
CA SER A 72 1.04 27.10 11.05
C SER A 72 -0.27 27.21 10.28
N ASP A 73 -0.20 27.65 9.02
CA ASP A 73 -1.34 27.68 8.11
C ASP A 73 -1.47 26.31 7.42
N PRO A 74 -2.55 25.55 7.68
CA PRO A 74 -2.74 24.23 7.06
C PRO A 74 -3.05 24.28 5.56
N THR A 75 -3.37 25.47 5.01
CA THR A 75 -3.64 25.63 3.58
C THR A 75 -2.39 25.88 2.74
N ASP A 76 -1.28 26.25 3.39
CA ASP A 76 0.05 26.35 2.79
C ASP A 76 0.71 24.97 2.80
N ILE A 77 0.33 24.14 1.84
CA ILE A 77 0.75 22.74 1.77
C ILE A 77 2.27 22.60 1.65
N ASP A 78 2.92 23.45 0.85
CA ASP A 78 4.39 23.41 0.68
C ASP A 78 5.08 23.62 2.02
N ARG A 79 4.59 24.59 2.80
CA ARG A 79 5.12 24.83 4.15
C ARG A 79 4.82 23.68 5.10
N VAL A 80 3.64 23.05 5.00
CA VAL A 80 3.32 21.86 5.82
C VAL A 80 4.27 20.71 5.51
N GLN A 81 4.56 20.46 4.24
CA GLN A 81 5.53 19.43 3.82
C GLN A 81 6.92 19.69 4.40
N ASP A 82 7.44 20.93 4.29
CA ASP A 82 8.70 21.33 4.88
C ASP A 82 8.76 21.06 6.40
N LEU A 83 7.68 21.40 7.12
CA LEU A 83 7.60 21.19 8.57
C LEU A 83 7.57 19.70 8.94
N LEU A 84 6.84 18.88 8.20
CA LEU A 84 6.78 17.44 8.41
C LEU A 84 8.11 16.75 8.06
N GLU A 85 8.81 17.21 7.03
CA GLU A 85 10.16 16.75 6.69
C GLU A 85 11.13 17.03 7.83
N GLN A 86 11.17 18.30 8.33
CA GLN A 86 12.02 18.68 9.45
C GLN A 86 11.71 17.85 10.71
N ALA A 87 10.44 17.67 11.05
CA ALA A 87 10.02 16.83 12.17
C ALA A 87 10.50 15.38 11.99
N GLY A 88 10.57 14.90 10.76
CA GLY A 88 11.05 13.56 10.40
C GLY A 88 12.52 13.29 10.76
N PHE A 89 13.36 14.33 10.93
CA PHE A 89 14.73 14.19 11.42
C PHE A 89 14.81 13.90 12.92
N LEU A 90 13.77 14.30 13.68
CA LEU A 90 13.74 14.15 15.13
C LEU A 90 12.94 12.92 15.59
N GLY A 91 12.29 12.22 14.65
CA GLY A 91 11.44 11.09 14.98
C GLY A 91 10.94 10.37 13.73
N TRP A 92 9.76 9.74 13.84
CA TRP A 92 9.14 9.06 12.72
C TRP A 92 8.65 10.06 11.66
N ARG A 93 8.76 9.65 10.39
CA ARG A 93 8.18 10.40 9.27
C ARG A 93 6.65 10.34 9.36
N ASN A 94 6.02 11.50 9.49
CA ASN A 94 4.56 11.61 9.69
C ASN A 94 3.87 12.33 8.52
N TYR A 95 4.30 12.06 7.29
CA TYR A 95 3.73 12.67 6.07
C TYR A 95 2.22 12.47 5.93
N TRP A 96 1.68 11.36 6.48
CA TRP A 96 0.25 11.09 6.50
C TRP A 96 -0.60 12.22 7.12
N LEU A 97 -0.02 13.08 7.95
CA LEU A 97 -0.70 14.25 8.53
C LEU A 97 -1.02 15.33 7.52
N GLU A 98 -0.31 15.38 6.40
CA GLU A 98 -0.61 16.29 5.29
C GLU A 98 -2.03 16.11 4.78
N ALA A 99 -2.56 14.89 4.78
CA ALA A 99 -3.93 14.61 4.37
C ALA A 99 -4.96 15.38 5.20
N ALA A 100 -4.72 15.61 6.51
CA ALA A 100 -5.60 16.45 7.33
C ALA A 100 -5.55 17.93 6.92
N CYS A 101 -4.41 18.42 6.46
CA CYS A 101 -4.27 19.78 5.96
C CYS A 101 -5.00 19.96 4.62
N TRP A 102 -4.90 18.97 3.72
CA TRP A 102 -5.70 18.95 2.49
C TRP A 102 -7.21 18.89 2.77
N ASP A 103 -7.63 18.14 3.79
CA ASP A 103 -9.05 18.08 4.22
C ASP A 103 -9.53 19.46 4.72
N ILE A 104 -8.72 20.16 5.52
CA ILE A 104 -9.01 21.55 5.96
C ILE A 104 -9.09 22.47 4.76
N LYS A 105 -8.12 22.42 3.85
CA LYS A 105 -8.08 23.27 2.65
C LYS A 105 -9.31 23.06 1.78
N GLY A 106 -9.68 21.79 1.54
CA GLY A 106 -10.90 21.45 0.79
C GLY A 106 -12.15 22.00 1.44
N LYS A 107 -12.31 21.86 2.75
CA LYS A 107 -13.45 22.39 3.51
C LYS A 107 -13.48 23.91 3.50
N ALA A 108 -12.33 24.58 3.65
CA ALA A 108 -12.23 26.04 3.62
C ALA A 108 -12.60 26.62 2.24
N GLU A 109 -12.22 25.95 1.16
CA GLU A 109 -12.53 26.38 -0.22
C GLU A 109 -13.87 25.85 -0.75
N GLY A 110 -14.54 24.94 0.01
CA GLY A 110 -15.79 24.30 -0.42
C GLY A 110 -15.60 23.37 -1.62
N LYS A 111 -14.40 22.80 -1.80
CA LYS A 111 -14.03 21.94 -2.91
C LYS A 111 -13.47 20.60 -2.45
N PRO A 112 -13.75 19.51 -3.15
CA PRO A 112 -13.04 18.25 -2.90
C PRO A 112 -11.56 18.36 -3.30
N VAL A 113 -10.71 17.59 -2.61
CA VAL A 113 -9.25 17.67 -2.79
C VAL A 113 -8.82 17.41 -4.25
N TYR A 114 -9.48 16.49 -4.95
CA TYR A 114 -9.14 16.22 -6.35
C TYR A 114 -9.29 17.45 -7.25
N GLU A 115 -10.26 18.36 -6.98
CA GLU A 115 -10.40 19.60 -7.72
C GLU A 115 -9.28 20.60 -7.39
N LEU A 116 -8.85 20.65 -6.12
CA LEU A 116 -7.70 21.47 -5.70
C LEU A 116 -6.40 21.02 -6.37
N LEU A 117 -6.30 19.73 -6.68
CA LEU A 117 -5.19 19.12 -7.42
C LEU A 117 -5.35 19.20 -8.94
N GLY A 118 -6.39 19.92 -9.46
CA GLY A 118 -6.64 20.07 -10.89
C GLY A 118 -7.29 18.84 -11.54
N GLY A 119 -7.79 17.90 -10.74
CA GLY A 119 -8.50 16.72 -11.24
C GLY A 119 -9.95 16.98 -11.58
N THR A 120 -10.55 16.06 -12.31
CA THR A 120 -11.98 16.02 -12.61
C THR A 120 -12.60 14.72 -12.14
N PRO A 121 -13.89 14.72 -11.69
CA PRO A 121 -14.53 13.49 -11.24
C PRO A 121 -14.64 12.48 -12.40
N ARG A 122 -14.21 11.27 -12.15
CA ARG A 122 -14.33 10.14 -13.09
C ARG A 122 -14.48 8.82 -12.34
N PRO A 123 -15.18 7.83 -12.89
CA PRO A 123 -15.12 6.48 -12.37
C PRO A 123 -13.67 5.96 -12.41
N LEU A 124 -13.21 5.41 -11.29
CA LEU A 124 -11.91 4.74 -11.22
C LEU A 124 -12.11 3.22 -11.26
N PRO A 125 -11.36 2.50 -12.11
CA PRO A 125 -11.34 1.06 -12.05
C PRO A 125 -10.73 0.62 -10.71
N VAL A 126 -11.34 -0.38 -10.10
CA VAL A 126 -10.88 -0.95 -8.84
C VAL A 126 -10.65 -2.44 -8.99
N TYR A 127 -9.73 -2.98 -8.20
CA TYR A 127 -9.56 -4.42 -8.06
C TYR A 127 -9.79 -4.88 -6.62
N LEU A 128 -10.20 -6.13 -6.46
CA LEU A 128 -10.28 -6.80 -5.18
C LEU A 128 -8.87 -7.17 -4.73
N SER A 129 -8.35 -6.50 -3.70
CA SER A 129 -7.08 -6.88 -3.07
C SER A 129 -7.34 -7.99 -2.06
N THR A 130 -6.88 -9.21 -2.35
CA THR A 130 -6.91 -10.30 -1.37
C THR A 130 -5.72 -10.14 -0.42
N GLY A 131 -5.92 -10.41 0.87
CA GLY A 131 -4.85 -10.23 1.86
C GLY A 131 -4.21 -11.53 2.34
N GLU A 132 -4.87 -12.66 2.09
CA GLU A 132 -4.49 -13.96 2.60
C GLU A 132 -4.19 -14.93 1.46
N VAL A 133 -3.33 -15.91 1.75
CA VAL A 133 -3.14 -17.07 0.85
C VAL A 133 -4.15 -18.14 1.25
N HIS A 134 -5.08 -18.43 0.35
CA HIS A 134 -6.06 -19.50 0.51
C HIS A 134 -5.77 -20.64 -0.46
N ALA A 135 -6.32 -21.84 -0.18
CA ALA A 135 -6.29 -22.92 -1.16
C ALA A 135 -6.89 -22.43 -2.51
N PRO A 136 -6.28 -22.79 -3.65
CA PRO A 136 -6.70 -22.22 -4.94
C PRO A 136 -8.17 -22.47 -5.27
N GLU A 137 -8.73 -23.61 -4.88
CA GLU A 137 -10.15 -23.95 -5.08
C GLU A 137 -11.06 -23.02 -4.25
N GLN A 138 -10.71 -22.77 -2.99
CA GLN A 138 -11.43 -21.82 -2.14
C GLN A 138 -11.37 -20.42 -2.73
N ARG A 139 -10.21 -20.02 -3.26
CA ARG A 139 -10.03 -18.70 -3.91
C ARG A 139 -10.93 -18.57 -5.14
N VAL A 140 -11.10 -19.62 -5.93
CA VAL A 140 -12.06 -19.63 -7.06
C VAL A 140 -13.47 -19.31 -6.58
N ASP A 141 -13.96 -20.01 -5.54
CA ASP A 141 -15.31 -19.78 -5.01
C ASP A 141 -15.49 -18.33 -4.49
N GLU A 142 -14.48 -17.78 -3.83
CA GLU A 142 -14.49 -16.39 -3.36
C GLU A 142 -14.58 -15.39 -4.52
N LEU A 143 -13.76 -15.58 -5.56
CA LEU A 143 -13.73 -14.69 -6.70
C LEU A 143 -15.03 -14.79 -7.52
N GLN A 144 -15.61 -15.98 -7.69
CA GLN A 144 -16.91 -16.13 -8.36
C GLN A 144 -18.01 -15.33 -7.65
N ARG A 145 -18.08 -15.37 -6.31
CA ARG A 145 -19.01 -14.53 -5.55
C ARG A 145 -18.75 -13.03 -5.75
N MET A 146 -17.48 -12.63 -5.90
CA MET A 146 -17.13 -11.23 -6.15
C MET A 146 -17.47 -10.81 -7.60
N MET A 147 -17.32 -11.70 -8.56
CA MET A 147 -17.77 -11.49 -9.95
C MET A 147 -19.27 -11.21 -10.02
N GLU A 148 -20.09 -11.94 -9.27
CA GLU A 148 -21.54 -11.70 -9.13
C GLU A 148 -21.83 -10.29 -8.56
N ARG A 149 -20.96 -9.77 -7.68
CA ARG A 149 -21.07 -8.41 -7.13
C ARG A 149 -20.55 -7.33 -8.08
N GLY A 150 -20.06 -7.68 -9.26
CA GLY A 150 -19.62 -6.75 -10.29
C GLY A 150 -18.12 -6.49 -10.36
N PHE A 151 -17.30 -7.11 -9.51
CA PHE A 151 -15.84 -7.01 -9.67
C PHE A 151 -15.40 -7.66 -10.97
N ARG A 152 -14.36 -7.12 -11.59
CA ARG A 152 -13.76 -7.59 -12.85
C ARG A 152 -12.26 -7.81 -12.75
N THR A 153 -11.68 -7.51 -11.61
CA THR A 153 -10.23 -7.62 -11.38
C THR A 153 -9.96 -7.99 -9.92
N ALA A 154 -8.99 -8.86 -9.70
CA ALA A 154 -8.48 -9.18 -8.36
C ALA A 154 -6.96 -9.30 -8.35
N LYS A 155 -6.36 -9.06 -7.19
CA LYS A 155 -4.96 -9.34 -6.89
C LYS A 155 -4.88 -10.56 -5.97
N LEU A 156 -4.22 -11.62 -6.43
CA LEU A 156 -3.94 -12.82 -5.68
C LEU A 156 -2.70 -12.62 -4.80
N ARG A 157 -2.52 -13.53 -3.82
CA ARG A 157 -1.31 -13.62 -3.02
C ARG A 157 -0.67 -14.99 -3.21
N VAL A 158 0.66 -15.00 -3.31
CA VAL A 158 1.49 -16.20 -3.37
C VAL A 158 2.65 -16.07 -2.39
N LYS A 159 3.03 -17.12 -1.71
CA LYS A 159 4.12 -17.10 -0.74
C LYS A 159 4.64 -18.50 -0.38
N SER A 160 4.53 -19.47 -1.30
CA SER A 160 5.09 -20.80 -1.05
C SER A 160 6.62 -20.78 -1.19
N PRO A 161 7.34 -21.57 -0.38
CA PRO A 161 8.76 -21.87 -0.63
C PRO A 161 8.98 -22.57 -1.99
N GLN A 162 7.94 -23.18 -2.55
CA GLN A 162 8.01 -24.00 -3.75
C GLN A 162 7.33 -23.30 -4.94
N LEU A 163 8.07 -23.15 -6.04
CA LEU A 163 7.57 -22.56 -7.28
C LEU A 163 6.29 -23.23 -7.77
N ALA A 164 6.28 -24.55 -7.77
CA ALA A 164 5.16 -25.32 -8.30
C ALA A 164 3.83 -25.04 -7.58
N GLU A 165 3.86 -24.75 -6.28
CA GLU A 165 2.66 -24.41 -5.51
C GLU A 165 2.13 -23.02 -5.87
N ASP A 166 3.01 -22.02 -6.01
CA ASP A 166 2.62 -20.69 -6.44
C ASP A 166 2.10 -20.69 -7.88
N VAL A 167 2.71 -21.49 -8.78
CA VAL A 167 2.22 -21.69 -10.14
C VAL A 167 0.86 -22.37 -10.13
N ARG A 168 0.67 -23.45 -9.34
CA ARG A 168 -0.63 -24.10 -9.18
C ARG A 168 -1.71 -23.12 -8.70
N GLN A 169 -1.37 -22.19 -7.81
CA GLN A 169 -2.31 -21.17 -7.33
C GLN A 169 -2.89 -20.35 -8.49
N ILE A 170 -2.05 -19.86 -9.39
CA ILE A 170 -2.52 -19.04 -10.51
C ILE A 170 -3.23 -19.87 -11.59
N GLU A 171 -2.74 -21.09 -11.87
CA GLU A 171 -3.35 -21.99 -12.86
C GLU A 171 -4.78 -22.40 -12.51
N VAL A 172 -4.97 -22.88 -11.26
CA VAL A 172 -6.29 -23.31 -10.79
C VAL A 172 -7.26 -22.14 -10.73
N VAL A 173 -6.81 -20.99 -10.22
CA VAL A 173 -7.68 -19.80 -10.17
C VAL A 173 -8.04 -19.34 -11.58
N ARG A 174 -7.08 -19.21 -12.50
CA ARG A 174 -7.36 -18.82 -13.89
C ARG A 174 -8.36 -19.75 -14.55
N LYS A 175 -8.15 -21.05 -14.41
CA LYS A 175 -9.07 -22.06 -14.94
C LYS A 175 -10.49 -21.95 -14.35
N GLY A 176 -10.60 -21.63 -13.07
CA GLY A 176 -11.89 -21.55 -12.36
C GLY A 176 -12.71 -20.31 -12.65
N ILE A 177 -12.05 -19.17 -12.97
CA ILE A 177 -12.74 -17.88 -13.20
C ILE A 177 -12.82 -17.47 -14.67
N GLY A 178 -12.10 -18.16 -15.58
CA GLY A 178 -12.04 -17.84 -17.01
C GLY A 178 -11.16 -16.65 -17.35
N ASP A 179 -11.06 -16.30 -18.64
CA ASP A 179 -10.10 -15.32 -19.17
C ASP A 179 -10.60 -13.87 -19.10
N ASP A 180 -11.91 -13.66 -18.99
CA ASP A 180 -12.52 -12.32 -18.98
C ASP A 180 -12.33 -11.56 -17.66
N PHE A 181 -11.78 -12.21 -16.64
CA PHE A 181 -11.50 -11.60 -15.34
C PHE A 181 -10.00 -11.31 -15.21
N ALA A 182 -9.64 -10.05 -15.01
CA ALA A 182 -8.25 -9.65 -14.87
C ALA A 182 -7.65 -10.09 -13.52
N LEU A 183 -6.46 -10.67 -13.55
CA LEU A 183 -5.73 -11.08 -12.35
C LEU A 183 -4.37 -10.39 -12.28
N GLY A 184 -4.08 -9.81 -11.12
CA GLY A 184 -2.73 -9.51 -10.68
C GLY A 184 -2.28 -10.51 -9.62
N VAL A 185 -1.00 -10.60 -9.38
CA VAL A 185 -0.41 -11.42 -8.32
C VAL A 185 0.60 -10.61 -7.54
N ASP A 186 0.53 -10.67 -6.22
CA ASP A 186 1.50 -10.08 -5.32
C ASP A 186 2.30 -11.20 -4.62
N ALA A 187 3.61 -11.18 -4.82
CA ALA A 187 4.54 -12.14 -4.23
C ALA A 187 5.00 -11.73 -2.82
N ASN A 188 4.75 -10.47 -2.42
CA ASN A 188 5.17 -9.90 -1.14
C ASN A 188 6.65 -10.18 -0.81
N GLN A 189 7.53 -10.05 -1.80
CA GLN A 189 8.98 -10.20 -1.64
C GLN A 189 9.68 -8.84 -1.49
N GLY A 190 8.95 -7.72 -1.59
CA GLY A 190 9.52 -6.39 -1.46
C GLY A 190 10.23 -6.19 -0.13
N TRP A 191 9.84 -6.90 0.91
CA TRP A 191 10.48 -6.88 2.21
C TRP A 191 10.40 -8.23 2.91
N LEU A 192 11.42 -8.58 3.69
CA LEU A 192 11.44 -9.84 4.41
C LEU A 192 11.02 -9.62 5.86
N VAL A 193 9.78 -9.97 6.18
CA VAL A 193 9.30 -10.04 7.57
C VAL A 193 9.34 -11.48 8.05
N SER A 194 10.24 -11.77 8.97
CA SER A 194 10.42 -13.09 9.59
C SER A 194 10.19 -12.99 11.10
N ILE A 195 9.01 -12.51 11.50
CA ILE A 195 8.66 -12.38 12.93
C ILE A 195 8.32 -13.74 13.52
N VAL A 196 7.52 -14.54 12.83
CA VAL A 196 7.08 -15.86 13.27
C VAL A 196 7.61 -16.94 12.32
N ASP A 197 7.20 -16.90 11.06
CA ASP A 197 7.59 -17.89 10.06
C ASP A 197 8.67 -17.31 9.13
N ARG A 198 9.70 -18.12 8.88
CA ARG A 198 10.75 -17.78 7.91
C ARG A 198 10.37 -18.33 6.55
N VAL A 199 10.11 -17.44 5.61
CA VAL A 199 9.95 -17.77 4.19
C VAL A 199 11.19 -17.28 3.46
N PRO A 200 11.87 -18.13 2.66
CA PRO A 200 13.01 -17.70 1.86
C PRO A 200 12.60 -16.57 0.91
N ALA A 201 13.43 -15.52 0.82
CA ALA A 201 13.27 -14.50 -0.20
C ALA A 201 13.49 -15.13 -1.59
N TRP A 202 12.76 -14.62 -2.58
CA TRP A 202 12.98 -15.02 -3.96
C TRP A 202 14.30 -14.42 -4.48
N ASP A 203 15.03 -15.21 -5.22
CA ASP A 203 16.11 -14.73 -6.07
C ASP A 203 15.58 -14.34 -7.47
N LEU A 204 16.45 -13.72 -8.26
CA LEU A 204 16.10 -13.28 -9.61
C LEU A 204 15.63 -14.44 -10.51
N GLN A 205 16.20 -15.64 -10.35
CA GLN A 205 15.81 -16.80 -11.17
C GLN A 205 14.40 -17.25 -10.81
N ARG A 206 14.08 -17.38 -9.53
CA ARG A 206 12.73 -17.68 -9.03
C ARG A 206 11.70 -16.67 -9.54
N ALA A 207 12.05 -15.38 -9.49
CA ALA A 207 11.17 -14.31 -9.98
C ALA A 207 10.93 -14.40 -11.49
N LYS A 208 11.95 -14.72 -12.29
CA LYS A 208 11.82 -14.93 -13.74
C LYS A 208 10.96 -16.14 -14.08
N ASP A 209 11.18 -17.26 -13.40
CA ASP A 209 10.42 -18.48 -13.63
C ASP A 209 8.93 -18.29 -13.32
N PHE A 210 8.64 -17.60 -12.20
CA PHE A 210 7.27 -17.28 -11.83
C PHE A 210 6.64 -16.23 -12.77
N ALA A 211 7.39 -15.21 -13.21
CA ALA A 211 6.92 -14.24 -14.20
C ALA A 211 6.56 -14.91 -15.54
N SER A 212 7.32 -15.94 -15.96
CA SER A 212 6.95 -16.75 -17.13
C SER A 212 5.63 -17.48 -16.92
N ALA A 213 5.45 -18.14 -15.79
CA ALA A 213 4.19 -18.81 -15.46
C ALA A 213 3.02 -17.82 -15.38
N CYS A 214 3.23 -16.61 -14.85
CA CYS A 214 2.24 -15.54 -14.85
C CYS A 214 1.82 -15.17 -16.28
N HIS A 215 2.79 -15.00 -17.20
CA HIS A 215 2.49 -14.71 -18.61
C HIS A 215 1.64 -15.82 -19.23
N ASP A 216 2.04 -17.07 -19.06
CA ASP A 216 1.38 -18.23 -19.65
C ASP A 216 -0.06 -18.43 -19.13
N ASN A 217 -0.36 -17.89 -17.94
CA ASN A 217 -1.68 -17.90 -17.32
C ASN A 217 -2.45 -16.55 -17.45
N GLY A 218 -2.01 -15.64 -18.33
CA GLY A 218 -2.72 -14.39 -18.60
C GLY A 218 -2.81 -13.46 -17.38
N ILE A 219 -1.80 -13.48 -16.49
CA ILE A 219 -1.71 -12.55 -15.35
C ILE A 219 -1.35 -11.15 -15.87
N SER A 220 -2.05 -10.14 -15.40
CA SER A 220 -1.91 -8.75 -15.87
C SER A 220 -0.68 -8.06 -15.30
N TRP A 221 -0.33 -8.33 -14.02
CA TRP A 221 0.89 -7.81 -13.36
C TRP A 221 1.37 -8.73 -12.26
N LEU A 222 2.67 -8.71 -12.01
CA LEU A 222 3.35 -9.35 -10.90
C LEU A 222 3.93 -8.26 -9.99
N GLU A 223 3.47 -8.22 -8.73
CA GLU A 223 3.80 -7.21 -7.73
C GLU A 223 4.83 -7.74 -6.74
N GLU A 224 5.80 -6.91 -6.39
CA GLU A 224 6.84 -7.16 -5.39
C GLU A 224 7.55 -8.53 -5.52
N PRO A 225 8.04 -8.92 -6.70
CA PRO A 225 8.70 -10.21 -6.87
C PRO A 225 10.12 -10.30 -6.29
N LEU A 226 10.75 -9.17 -5.94
CA LEU A 226 12.08 -9.05 -5.38
C LEU A 226 12.12 -7.98 -4.29
N ASP A 227 13.21 -7.96 -3.50
CA ASP A 227 13.45 -6.92 -2.50
C ASP A 227 13.37 -5.51 -3.11
N TRP A 228 12.78 -4.58 -2.37
CA TRP A 228 12.53 -3.20 -2.79
C TRP A 228 13.79 -2.39 -3.12
N HIS A 229 14.96 -2.80 -2.58
CA HIS A 229 16.25 -2.18 -2.87
C HIS A 229 17.08 -2.94 -3.92
N ASP A 230 16.60 -4.08 -4.40
CA ASP A 230 17.28 -4.80 -5.50
C ASP A 230 16.93 -4.17 -6.86
N TYR A 231 17.33 -2.90 -7.02
CA TYR A 231 17.05 -2.13 -8.24
C TYR A 231 17.58 -2.80 -9.51
N ASP A 232 18.76 -3.41 -9.44
CA ASP A 232 19.37 -4.09 -10.60
C ASP A 232 18.64 -5.39 -10.92
N GLY A 233 18.23 -6.15 -9.92
CA GLY A 233 17.40 -7.34 -10.07
C GLY A 233 16.02 -7.02 -10.64
N LEU A 234 15.37 -5.97 -10.14
CA LEU A 234 14.07 -5.50 -10.64
C LEU A 234 14.17 -5.06 -12.12
N ALA A 235 15.17 -4.27 -12.48
CA ALA A 235 15.40 -3.87 -13.86
C ALA A 235 15.66 -5.07 -14.79
N ALA A 236 16.49 -6.03 -14.34
CA ALA A 236 16.78 -7.25 -15.10
C ALA A 236 15.55 -8.17 -15.22
N LEU A 237 14.71 -8.22 -14.21
CA LEU A 237 13.45 -8.95 -14.27
C LEU A 237 12.48 -8.31 -15.26
N LYS A 238 12.27 -6.99 -15.17
CA LYS A 238 11.40 -6.25 -16.09
C LYS A 238 11.80 -6.45 -17.55
N GLN A 239 13.10 -6.34 -17.85
CA GLN A 239 13.61 -6.56 -19.21
C GLN A 239 13.37 -7.98 -19.74
N ALA A 240 13.41 -8.99 -18.86
CA ALA A 240 13.20 -10.39 -19.22
C ALA A 240 11.72 -10.81 -19.21
N SER A 241 10.85 -10.06 -18.53
CA SER A 241 9.47 -10.43 -18.30
C SER A 241 8.54 -10.02 -19.45
N LYS A 242 7.53 -10.85 -19.70
CA LYS A 242 6.40 -10.52 -20.58
C LYS A 242 5.17 -10.08 -19.79
N VAL A 243 5.18 -10.22 -18.47
CA VAL A 243 4.15 -9.68 -17.58
C VAL A 243 4.66 -8.37 -16.97
N LYS A 244 3.76 -7.42 -16.74
CA LYS A 244 4.13 -6.13 -16.12
C LYS A 244 4.62 -6.35 -14.69
N ILE A 245 5.71 -5.70 -14.32
CA ILE A 245 6.25 -5.72 -12.96
C ILE A 245 5.77 -4.48 -12.22
N ALA A 246 5.20 -4.71 -11.04
CA ALA A 246 4.67 -3.67 -10.15
C ALA A 246 5.41 -3.68 -8.80
N GLY A 247 5.43 -2.53 -8.12
CA GLY A 247 6.03 -2.39 -6.80
C GLY A 247 6.13 -0.94 -6.36
N ALA A 248 7.03 -0.67 -5.43
CA ALA A 248 7.32 0.62 -4.82
C ALA A 248 6.39 1.01 -3.65
N GLU A 249 5.54 0.13 -3.15
CA GLU A 249 4.72 0.37 -1.94
C GLU A 249 5.59 0.75 -0.73
N LEU A 250 6.75 0.11 -0.59
CA LEU A 250 7.63 0.29 0.59
C LEU A 250 8.77 1.30 0.37
N ASN A 251 8.92 1.83 -0.84
CA ASN A 251 9.94 2.82 -1.14
C ASN A 251 9.57 4.19 -0.56
N HIS A 252 10.53 4.85 0.07
CA HIS A 252 10.31 6.08 0.81
C HIS A 252 10.89 7.31 0.11
N GLY A 253 10.01 8.25 -0.18
CA GLY A 253 10.40 9.54 -0.70
C GLY A 253 10.81 9.52 -2.17
N TRP A 254 11.03 10.72 -2.69
CA TRP A 254 11.30 10.94 -4.11
C TRP A 254 12.63 10.33 -4.58
N ASP A 255 13.66 10.33 -3.71
CA ASP A 255 15.00 9.87 -4.12
C ASP A 255 15.02 8.39 -4.47
N GLU A 256 14.34 7.53 -3.70
CA GLU A 256 14.26 6.10 -4.01
C GLU A 256 13.43 5.85 -5.28
N ILE A 257 12.28 6.51 -5.41
CA ILE A 257 11.44 6.40 -6.60
C ILE A 257 12.19 6.89 -7.85
N LYS A 258 12.99 7.96 -7.73
CA LYS A 258 13.81 8.48 -8.82
C LYS A 258 14.84 7.45 -9.29
N ILE A 259 15.54 6.77 -8.36
CA ILE A 259 16.48 5.69 -8.70
C ILE A 259 15.76 4.58 -9.47
N MET A 260 14.56 4.20 -9.05
CA MET A 260 13.77 3.17 -9.74
C MET A 260 13.39 3.60 -11.17
N PHE A 261 13.06 4.88 -11.38
CA PHE A 261 12.79 5.42 -12.72
C PHE A 261 14.06 5.45 -13.57
N GLU A 262 15.18 5.92 -13.04
CA GLU A 262 16.45 6.01 -13.76
C GLU A 262 16.99 4.64 -14.21
N LYS A 263 16.75 3.60 -13.39
CA LYS A 263 17.13 2.22 -13.68
C LYS A 263 16.06 1.43 -14.46
N ASP A 264 14.90 2.01 -14.70
CA ASP A 264 13.77 1.35 -15.38
C ASP A 264 13.31 0.06 -14.69
N CYS A 265 13.12 0.13 -13.35
CA CYS A 265 12.85 -1.03 -12.51
C CYS A 265 11.45 -1.63 -12.67
N LEU A 266 10.42 -0.81 -12.91
CA LEU A 266 9.01 -1.21 -12.86
C LEU A 266 8.21 -0.70 -14.06
N ASP A 267 7.13 -1.42 -14.39
CA ASP A 267 6.09 -0.96 -15.31
C ASP A 267 4.96 -0.21 -14.60
N ILE A 268 4.70 -0.56 -13.35
CA ILE A 268 3.64 0.00 -12.50
C ILE A 268 4.24 0.40 -11.17
N TYR A 269 4.14 1.67 -10.82
CA TYR A 269 4.58 2.23 -9.55
C TYR A 269 3.38 2.41 -8.63
N GLN A 270 3.51 1.94 -7.38
CA GLN A 270 2.45 1.92 -6.37
C GLN A 270 2.93 2.56 -5.05
N PRO A 271 3.48 3.80 -5.08
CA PRO A 271 3.92 4.45 -3.85
C PRO A 271 2.72 4.76 -2.94
N ASP A 272 2.91 4.58 -1.62
CA ASP A 272 1.95 4.93 -0.58
C ASP A 272 2.08 6.42 -0.17
#